data_ad49ac2879bf0233532e579ef48ec14d
#
_entry.id   ad49ac2879bf0233532e579ef48ec14d
#
_cell.length_a   1.000
_cell.length_b   1.000
_cell.length_c   1.000
_cell.angle_alpha   90.00
_cell.angle_beta   90.00
_cell.angle_gamma   90.00
#
_symmetry.space_group_name_H-M   'P 1'
#
loop_
_entity.id
_entity.type
_entity.pdbx_description
1 polymer ?
#
loop_
_entity_poly.entity_id
_entity_poly.type
_entity_poly.pdbx_seq_one_letter_code
_entity_poly.pdbx_strand_id
1 'polypeptide(L)'
;MATHKMTRPPVPGSPAIPGSGSGHGNGGAGGAKNPRVGPRYHPRRRLALVTHNIRTLRTDEKIVELEEELSGFHWDIMGLSEVRRIGEDTITLKSGNLLFYRGDDQQSRGGVGFLVHRSLINNIVSIESVSSRVVYLILRISKRYSLKVIQVYAPTSTHPDEEVEEMYEDISRAIHTSKTYFNVVMGDFNAKLGMRSDAELKVGKFGHGQRNLRCQRLADFLEKEGLFAMNSFFQKPPHRKWTWLSPDGSTRNEIDFILSTNRRMFSDISVINRVKTGSDHRMVRGSLNINVQLERRRLIKSTLRPTRVHVQNPESFQLELANRFDCLKENLAVDELNSGLVEAVHTEGSKYFRPRRRDRPQKLSIHTLDLMAERRSMALQSSDDAEAYRRLNRRIWKSLRHDVRAHNTVSIKETIERNGGSKVFARDLSIGQSQLSRLKTDGGRMVSTRAEVLREIERFYGQLYTSVAKPTASSAEDPRAELIRHFSDDIPDISLCEIEMALKQLKNNKAPGEDGITSELLKAGGTPILKVLQTLFNSVLLEGSTPEAWSRSVVVLFFKKGDNTLLKNYRPISLLSHIYKLFSRVITNRLEHRFDDFQPPEQAGFRKGFSTIDHIHTLGKSYKKPRSITCRFA
;
A
#
# COMPACT_ATOMS: atom_id res chain seq x y z
N MET A 1 59.81 29.38 19.18
CA MET A 1 60.67 28.57 18.30
C MET A 1 59.77 28.00 17.21
N ALA A 2 59.87 28.63 16.13
CA ALA A 2 60.16 28.28 14.73
C ALA A 2 59.07 27.46 14.04
N THR A 3 58.32 28.17 13.30
CA THR A 3 57.49 27.88 12.12
C THR A 3 58.22 27.11 11.02
N HIS A 4 57.55 26.18 10.38
CA HIS A 4 57.83 25.83 8.99
C HIS A 4 56.53 25.66 8.17
N LYS A 5 56.36 26.64 7.26
CA LYS A 5 55.47 26.58 6.10
C LYS A 5 56.12 25.72 5.02
N MET A 6 55.39 24.80 4.43
CA MET A 6 55.77 24.21 3.15
C MET A 6 54.80 24.68 2.07
N THR A 7 55.39 25.37 1.09
CA THR A 7 54.79 25.85 -0.17
C THR A 7 54.80 24.74 -1.22
N ARG A 8 53.72 24.63 -2.00
CA ARG A 8 53.66 23.82 -3.22
C ARG A 8 54.18 24.60 -4.44
N PRO A 9 54.81 23.93 -5.43
CA PRO A 9 55.26 24.55 -6.65
C PRO A 9 54.15 24.58 -7.73
N PRO A 10 54.28 25.43 -8.77
CA PRO A 10 53.23 25.72 -9.74
C PRO A 10 53.26 24.78 -10.97
N VAL A 11 52.11 24.65 -11.62
CA VAL A 11 51.87 23.88 -12.85
C VAL A 11 52.10 24.79 -14.08
N PRO A 12 52.75 24.33 -15.16
CA PRO A 12 52.98 25.13 -16.37
C PRO A 12 51.86 25.01 -17.40
N GLY A 13 51.73 26.06 -18.12
CA GLY A 13 50.86 26.65 -19.08
C GLY A 13 50.39 25.86 -20.30
N SER A 14 49.25 26.34 -20.78
CA SER A 14 48.67 26.07 -22.08
C SER A 14 49.26 26.93 -23.16
N PRO A 15 49.33 26.50 -24.44
CA PRO A 15 49.51 27.40 -25.55
C PRO A 15 48.23 27.66 -26.35
N ALA A 16 48.27 28.79 -27.02
CA ALA A 16 47.22 29.53 -27.67
C ALA A 16 46.85 28.99 -29.09
N ILE A 17 45.66 29.48 -29.52
CA ILE A 17 45.04 29.35 -30.84
C ILE A 17 45.70 30.31 -31.85
N PRO A 18 45.73 29.99 -33.15
CA PRO A 18 45.24 30.91 -34.18
C PRO A 18 44.35 30.22 -35.23
N GLY A 19 43.23 30.74 -35.62
CA GLY A 19 42.99 31.70 -36.67
C GLY A 19 42.49 31.13 -37.99
N SER A 20 41.19 31.38 -38.27
CA SER A 20 40.51 31.64 -39.56
C SER A 20 40.92 30.95 -40.87
N GLY A 21 39.89 30.43 -41.56
CA GLY A 21 39.94 30.05 -42.98
C GLY A 21 38.58 29.57 -43.49
N SER A 22 37.96 30.38 -44.33
CA SER A 22 36.73 30.14 -45.08
C SER A 22 36.92 29.12 -46.22
N GLY A 23 35.93 28.26 -46.49
CA GLY A 23 35.89 27.41 -47.65
C GLY A 23 34.55 26.72 -47.87
N HIS A 24 33.87 27.10 -48.93
CA HIS A 24 32.67 26.51 -49.49
C HIS A 24 32.89 25.08 -50.02
N GLY A 25 31.87 24.20 -49.86
CA GLY A 25 31.85 22.93 -50.59
C GLY A 25 30.60 22.09 -50.26
N ASN A 26 29.75 21.93 -51.25
CA ASN A 26 28.49 21.20 -51.31
C ASN A 26 28.59 19.68 -51.05
N GLY A 27 27.53 19.12 -50.52
CA GLY A 27 26.93 17.85 -50.99
C GLY A 27 26.97 16.67 -50.03
N GLY A 28 25.79 16.17 -49.62
CA GLY A 28 25.59 14.75 -49.45
C GLY A 28 24.98 14.28 -48.10
N ALA A 29 23.74 13.87 -48.20
CA ALA A 29 23.03 12.82 -47.44
C ALA A 29 22.94 12.94 -45.91
N GLY A 30 21.70 13.24 -45.48
CA GLY A 30 21.29 13.30 -44.08
C GLY A 30 21.27 11.96 -43.37
N GLY A 31 22.08 11.86 -42.35
CA GLY A 31 21.88 10.92 -41.25
C GLY A 31 21.27 11.67 -40.10
N ALA A 32 20.02 11.41 -39.80
CA ALA A 32 19.32 11.97 -38.62
C ALA A 32 20.03 11.53 -37.35
N LYS A 33 20.80 12.43 -36.74
CA LYS A 33 21.32 12.25 -35.38
C LYS A 33 20.13 12.32 -34.42
N ASN A 34 19.70 11.16 -33.88
CA ASN A 34 18.82 11.09 -32.76
C ASN A 34 19.34 12.00 -31.62
N PRO A 35 18.55 12.96 -31.12
CA PRO A 35 18.94 13.71 -29.94
C PRO A 35 19.07 12.73 -28.78
N ARG A 36 20.29 12.57 -28.25
CA ARG A 36 20.50 11.88 -26.97
C ARG A 36 19.61 12.56 -25.92
N VAL A 37 18.47 11.95 -25.63
CA VAL A 37 17.65 12.32 -24.48
C VAL A 37 18.48 11.99 -23.24
N GLY A 38 19.24 12.98 -22.76
CA GLY A 38 19.88 12.90 -21.46
C GLY A 38 18.85 12.51 -20.39
N PRO A 39 19.25 11.88 -19.29
CA PRO A 39 18.32 11.49 -18.25
C PRO A 39 17.53 12.72 -17.82
N ARG A 40 16.20 12.71 -18.05
CA ARG A 40 15.31 13.78 -17.60
C ARG A 40 15.46 13.89 -16.09
N TYR A 41 16.10 14.96 -15.66
CA TYR A 41 16.20 15.34 -14.25
C TYR A 41 14.77 15.64 -13.76
N HIS A 42 14.09 14.62 -13.20
CA HIS A 42 12.86 14.89 -12.49
C HIS A 42 13.23 15.71 -11.24
N PRO A 43 12.67 16.90 -11.06
CA PRO A 43 12.96 17.71 -9.89
C PRO A 43 12.65 16.87 -8.65
N ARG A 44 13.59 16.82 -7.70
CA ARG A 44 13.49 16.06 -6.45
C ARG A 44 12.18 16.47 -5.75
N ARG A 45 11.20 15.60 -5.74
CA ARG A 45 9.88 15.88 -5.17
C ARG A 45 10.02 15.95 -3.64
N ARG A 46 9.74 17.12 -3.07
CA ARG A 46 9.74 17.34 -1.62
C ARG A 46 8.56 16.60 -1.00
N LEU A 47 8.75 16.06 0.21
CA LEU A 47 7.68 15.42 0.96
C LEU A 47 6.69 16.49 1.45
N ALA A 48 5.42 16.28 1.22
CA ALA A 48 4.35 17.18 1.61
C ALA A 48 3.53 16.59 2.77
N LEU A 49 3.61 17.22 3.95
CA LEU A 49 2.72 16.95 5.08
C LEU A 49 1.52 17.88 5.01
N VAL A 50 0.34 17.33 5.27
CA VAL A 50 -0.91 18.11 5.30
C VAL A 50 -1.64 17.80 6.60
N THR A 51 -2.21 18.80 7.26
CA THR A 51 -3.20 18.59 8.32
C THR A 51 -4.52 19.21 7.92
N HIS A 52 -5.63 18.54 8.27
CA HIS A 52 -6.97 18.96 7.94
C HIS A 52 -7.99 18.46 8.95
N ASN A 53 -8.73 19.36 9.58
CA ASN A 53 -9.96 19.00 10.25
C ASN A 53 -11.04 18.81 9.20
N ILE A 54 -11.42 17.55 8.97
CA ILE A 54 -12.38 17.16 7.91
C ILE A 54 -13.82 17.26 8.36
N ARG A 55 -14.05 17.53 9.67
CA ARG A 55 -15.35 17.62 10.33
C ARG A 55 -16.14 16.30 10.35
N THR A 56 -16.00 15.44 9.38
CA THR A 56 -16.52 14.07 9.40
C THR A 56 -15.98 13.24 8.23
N LEU A 57 -15.59 12.02 8.53
CA LEU A 57 -15.27 10.96 7.58
C LEU A 57 -16.08 9.69 7.90
N ARG A 58 -17.22 9.86 8.57
CA ARG A 58 -18.05 8.77 9.10
C ARG A 58 -18.49 7.80 8.03
N THR A 59 -18.84 8.31 6.85
CA THR A 59 -19.40 7.50 5.75
C THR A 59 -18.37 7.30 4.64
N ASP A 60 -18.56 6.25 3.86
CA ASP A 60 -17.66 5.87 2.78
C ASP A 60 -17.73 6.88 1.61
N GLU A 61 -18.87 7.52 1.41
CA GLU A 61 -19.05 8.59 0.42
C GLU A 61 -18.11 9.78 0.72
N LYS A 62 -17.88 10.07 2.01
CA LYS A 62 -16.96 11.13 2.41
C LYS A 62 -15.49 10.80 2.10
N ILE A 63 -15.13 9.53 2.13
CA ILE A 63 -13.80 9.09 1.70
C ILE A 63 -13.65 9.24 0.19
N VAL A 64 -14.71 8.88 -0.58
CA VAL A 64 -14.71 9.07 -2.04
C VAL A 64 -14.59 10.56 -2.40
N GLU A 65 -15.33 11.43 -1.71
CA GLU A 65 -15.25 12.89 -1.89
C GLU A 65 -13.82 13.40 -1.59
N LEU A 66 -13.22 12.97 -0.48
CA LEU A 66 -11.88 13.37 -0.10
C LEU A 66 -10.84 12.94 -1.14
N GLU A 67 -10.89 11.69 -1.61
CA GLU A 67 -9.95 11.18 -2.62
C GLU A 67 -10.10 11.91 -3.96
N GLU A 68 -11.32 12.29 -4.34
CA GLU A 68 -11.58 13.06 -5.55
C GLU A 68 -11.02 14.49 -5.42
N GLU A 69 -11.28 15.18 -4.32
CA GLU A 69 -10.72 16.52 -4.07
C GLU A 69 -9.18 16.53 -4.03
N LEU A 70 -8.57 15.43 -3.59
CA LEU A 70 -7.11 15.27 -3.54
C LEU A 70 -6.49 14.84 -4.89
N SER A 71 -7.27 14.46 -5.87
CA SER A 71 -6.76 13.89 -7.15
C SER A 71 -5.81 14.84 -7.88
N GLY A 72 -6.09 16.15 -7.86
CA GLY A 72 -5.28 17.22 -8.46
C GLY A 72 -4.32 17.92 -7.50
N PHE A 73 -4.16 17.42 -6.26
CA PHE A 73 -3.39 18.05 -5.21
C PHE A 73 -2.17 17.20 -4.83
N HIS A 74 -1.02 17.85 -4.59
CA HIS A 74 0.17 17.15 -4.15
C HIS A 74 0.22 17.02 -2.63
N TRP A 75 0.17 15.79 -2.15
CA TRP A 75 0.29 15.40 -0.74
C TRP A 75 0.97 14.03 -0.63
N ASP A 76 1.59 13.76 0.51
CA ASP A 76 2.24 12.49 0.81
C ASP A 76 1.70 11.87 2.11
N ILE A 77 1.56 12.66 3.17
CA ILE A 77 0.93 12.27 4.43
C ILE A 77 -0.06 13.36 4.82
N MET A 78 -1.31 12.96 5.06
CA MET A 78 -2.36 13.84 5.57
C MET A 78 -2.79 13.38 6.94
N GLY A 79 -2.64 14.24 7.95
CA GLY A 79 -3.25 14.07 9.26
C GLY A 79 -4.69 14.58 9.22
N LEU A 80 -5.58 13.85 9.83
CA LEU A 80 -7.01 14.10 9.85
C LEU A 80 -7.48 14.33 11.29
N SER A 81 -8.30 15.36 11.50
CA SER A 81 -9.01 15.62 12.75
C SER A 81 -10.52 15.52 12.50
N GLU A 82 -11.28 15.20 13.52
CA GLU A 82 -12.74 14.96 13.48
C GLU A 82 -13.16 13.88 12.47
N VAL A 83 -12.47 12.75 12.46
CA VAL A 83 -12.82 11.62 11.58
C VAL A 83 -14.18 11.00 11.89
N ARG A 84 -14.65 11.10 13.14
CA ARG A 84 -15.96 10.65 13.63
C ARG A 84 -16.28 9.19 13.29
N ARG A 85 -15.27 8.31 13.23
CA ARG A 85 -15.41 6.86 13.13
C ARG A 85 -15.25 6.23 14.51
N ILE A 86 -15.96 5.14 14.76
CA ILE A 86 -15.88 4.40 16.02
C ILE A 86 -14.67 3.48 16.00
N GLY A 87 -13.97 3.38 17.13
CA GLY A 87 -12.85 2.47 17.34
C GLY A 87 -11.61 2.85 16.53
N GLU A 88 -10.80 1.85 16.20
CA GLU A 88 -9.54 2.01 15.48
C GLU A 88 -9.43 0.98 14.36
N ASP A 89 -9.01 1.42 13.17
CA ASP A 89 -8.72 0.51 12.06
C ASP A 89 -7.67 1.10 11.10
N THR A 90 -7.06 0.19 10.33
CA THR A 90 -6.12 0.51 9.25
C THR A 90 -6.65 -0.11 7.95
N ILE A 91 -7.04 0.73 7.00
CA ILE A 91 -7.69 0.32 5.76
C ILE A 91 -6.81 0.68 4.56
N THR A 92 -6.50 -0.29 3.70
CA THR A 92 -5.97 0.02 2.36
C THR A 92 -7.15 0.32 1.44
N LEU A 93 -7.27 1.58 1.03
CA LEU A 93 -8.31 2.03 0.13
C LEU A 93 -8.15 1.42 -1.28
N LYS A 94 -9.21 1.44 -2.08
CA LYS A 94 -9.15 0.96 -3.48
C LYS A 94 -8.18 1.76 -4.35
N SER A 95 -7.88 3.01 -3.99
CA SER A 95 -6.82 3.83 -4.59
C SER A 95 -5.42 3.29 -4.35
N GLY A 96 -5.26 2.41 -3.37
CA GLY A 96 -3.99 1.94 -2.85
C GLY A 96 -3.43 2.82 -1.73
N ASN A 97 -4.08 3.93 -1.36
CA ASN A 97 -3.70 4.75 -0.21
C ASN A 97 -4.06 4.03 1.10
N LEU A 98 -3.35 4.35 2.19
CA LEU A 98 -3.62 3.81 3.51
C LEU A 98 -4.38 4.84 4.34
N LEU A 99 -5.53 4.45 4.87
CA LEU A 99 -6.29 5.20 5.85
C LEU A 99 -6.14 4.52 7.21
N PHE A 100 -5.61 5.23 8.19
CA PHE A 100 -5.63 4.87 9.61
C PHE A 100 -6.53 5.86 10.36
N TYR A 101 -7.32 5.37 11.29
CA TYR A 101 -8.08 6.24 12.18
C TYR A 101 -8.21 5.65 13.58
N ARG A 102 -8.33 6.56 14.57
CA ARG A 102 -8.70 6.29 15.96
C ARG A 102 -9.79 7.27 16.36
N GLY A 103 -10.98 6.75 16.62
CA GLY A 103 -12.09 7.48 17.18
C GLY A 103 -12.40 7.08 18.62
N ASP A 104 -13.51 7.56 19.13
CA ASP A 104 -14.08 7.09 20.38
C ASP A 104 -14.57 5.64 20.23
N ASP A 105 -14.53 4.85 21.31
CA ASP A 105 -14.90 3.43 21.25
C ASP A 105 -16.42 3.20 21.24
N GLN A 106 -17.19 4.18 21.70
CA GLN A 106 -18.64 4.06 21.83
C GLN A 106 -19.42 5.07 20.97
N GLN A 107 -18.85 6.23 20.71
CA GLN A 107 -19.54 7.34 20.06
C GLN A 107 -18.83 7.80 18.78
N SER A 108 -19.62 8.17 17.78
CA SER A 108 -19.13 8.72 16.54
C SER A 108 -18.87 10.24 16.66
N ARG A 109 -17.89 10.60 17.53
CA ARG A 109 -17.47 12.00 17.77
C ARG A 109 -15.95 12.13 17.77
N GLY A 110 -15.41 13.32 17.46
CA GLY A 110 -13.98 13.59 17.45
C GLY A 110 -13.18 12.63 16.58
N GLY A 111 -12.07 12.16 17.12
CA GLY A 111 -11.19 11.19 16.49
C GLY A 111 -10.17 11.80 15.53
N VAL A 112 -9.04 11.12 15.38
CA VAL A 112 -7.90 11.52 14.57
C VAL A 112 -7.47 10.38 13.64
N GLY A 113 -6.68 10.69 12.61
CA GLY A 113 -6.19 9.66 11.69
C GLY A 113 -5.12 10.14 10.74
N PHE A 114 -4.70 9.23 9.89
CA PHE A 114 -3.78 9.51 8.80
C PHE A 114 -4.30 8.93 7.49
N LEU A 115 -4.20 9.72 6.43
CA LEU A 115 -4.26 9.22 5.06
C LEU A 115 -2.84 9.28 4.51
N VAL A 116 -2.28 8.12 4.14
CA VAL A 116 -0.91 7.99 3.65
C VAL A 116 -0.92 7.59 2.19
N HIS A 117 -0.20 8.35 1.37
CA HIS A 117 -0.11 8.07 -0.06
C HIS A 117 0.57 6.72 -0.31
N ARG A 118 0.05 5.96 -1.26
CA ARG A 118 0.51 4.60 -1.60
C ARG A 118 2.01 4.46 -1.81
N SER A 119 2.70 5.53 -2.24
CA SER A 119 4.15 5.53 -2.45
C SER A 119 4.96 5.43 -1.17
N LEU A 120 4.37 5.70 -0.01
CA LEU A 120 5.05 5.73 1.30
C LEU A 120 4.70 4.57 2.22
N ILE A 121 3.71 3.74 1.87
CA ILE A 121 3.22 2.66 2.75
C ILE A 121 4.36 1.74 3.21
N ASN A 122 5.27 1.40 2.31
CA ASN A 122 6.39 0.52 2.62
C ASN A 122 7.47 1.17 3.52
N ASN A 123 7.42 2.48 3.68
CA ASN A 123 8.32 3.23 4.56
C ASN A 123 7.75 3.38 5.98
N ILE A 124 6.48 3.02 6.21
CA ILE A 124 5.86 3.05 7.53
C ILE A 124 6.53 2.02 8.43
N VAL A 125 7.04 2.47 9.57
CA VAL A 125 7.59 1.64 10.64
C VAL A 125 6.48 1.21 11.58
N SER A 126 5.69 2.19 12.09
CA SER A 126 4.50 1.96 12.91
C SER A 126 3.51 3.11 12.77
N ILE A 127 2.25 2.83 13.06
CA ILE A 127 1.21 3.82 13.33
C ILE A 127 0.57 3.40 14.63
N GLU A 128 0.49 4.32 15.59
CA GLU A 128 0.01 4.02 16.94
C GLU A 128 -0.89 5.14 17.45
N SER A 129 -1.88 4.76 18.24
CA SER A 129 -2.75 5.69 18.95
C SER A 129 -2.30 5.83 20.41
N VAL A 130 -2.20 7.06 20.88
CA VAL A 130 -2.03 7.37 22.31
C VAL A 130 -3.40 7.54 22.94
N SER A 131 -4.29 8.24 22.25
CA SER A 131 -5.70 8.43 22.63
C SER A 131 -6.57 8.66 21.39
N SER A 132 -7.86 8.90 21.57
CA SER A 132 -8.75 9.32 20.47
C SER A 132 -8.47 10.74 19.96
N ARG A 133 -7.57 11.47 20.62
CA ARG A 133 -7.15 12.84 20.27
C ARG A 133 -5.72 12.94 19.74
N VAL A 134 -4.88 11.91 19.99
CA VAL A 134 -3.45 11.91 19.63
C VAL A 134 -3.03 10.58 19.05
N VAL A 135 -2.55 10.59 17.81
CA VAL A 135 -1.98 9.43 17.12
C VAL A 135 -0.65 9.81 16.48
N TYR A 136 0.23 8.85 16.29
CA TYR A 136 1.50 9.12 15.60
C TYR A 136 1.85 8.05 14.57
N LEU A 137 2.57 8.50 13.54
CA LEU A 137 3.12 7.70 12.46
C LEU A 137 4.64 7.83 12.48
N ILE A 138 5.36 6.72 12.46
CA ILE A 138 6.81 6.71 12.25
C ILE A 138 7.10 6.26 10.83
N LEU A 139 7.77 7.14 10.07
CA LEU A 139 8.17 6.90 8.69
C LEU A 139 9.69 6.79 8.60
N ARG A 140 10.22 5.74 7.98
CA ARG A 140 11.63 5.60 7.66
C ARG A 140 11.98 6.47 6.46
N ILE A 141 12.81 7.49 6.65
CA ILE A 141 13.25 8.41 5.60
C ILE A 141 14.53 7.90 4.94
N SER A 142 15.46 7.38 5.74
CA SER A 142 16.72 6.82 5.29
C SER A 142 17.13 5.63 6.16
N LYS A 143 18.27 4.99 5.86
CA LYS A 143 18.81 3.92 6.72
C LYS A 143 19.04 4.36 8.17
N ARG A 144 19.35 5.65 8.39
CA ARG A 144 19.73 6.21 9.70
C ARG A 144 18.64 7.03 10.37
N TYR A 145 17.70 7.60 9.61
CA TYR A 145 16.77 8.59 10.12
C TYR A 145 15.32 8.20 9.87
N SER A 146 14.50 8.41 10.88
CA SER A 146 13.04 8.29 10.82
C SER A 146 12.41 9.64 11.16
N LEU A 147 11.24 9.88 10.55
CA LEU A 147 10.35 11.01 10.82
C LEU A 147 9.16 10.50 11.63
N LYS A 148 8.88 11.11 12.77
CA LYS A 148 7.65 10.92 13.50
C LYS A 148 6.71 12.08 13.19
N VAL A 149 5.51 11.74 12.77
CA VAL A 149 4.41 12.69 12.55
C VAL A 149 3.31 12.37 13.55
N ILE A 150 2.97 13.34 14.38
CA ILE A 150 1.94 13.26 15.41
C ILE A 150 0.76 14.09 14.94
N GLN A 151 -0.44 13.50 14.87
CA GLN A 151 -1.68 14.20 14.54
C GLN A 151 -2.51 14.41 15.79
N VAL A 152 -3.03 15.63 15.96
CA VAL A 152 -3.73 16.08 17.15
C VAL A 152 -5.10 16.65 16.80
N TYR A 153 -6.06 16.45 17.70
CA TYR A 153 -7.34 17.15 17.75
C TYR A 153 -7.62 17.62 19.16
N ALA A 154 -7.42 18.92 19.41
CA ALA A 154 -7.57 19.49 20.72
C ALA A 154 -9.05 19.65 21.15
N PRO A 155 -9.35 19.60 22.46
CA PRO A 155 -10.65 19.93 22.99
C PRO A 155 -11.09 21.35 22.60
N THR A 156 -12.37 21.51 22.29
CA THR A 156 -12.96 22.83 21.98
C THR A 156 -13.13 23.67 23.25
N SER A 157 -13.51 24.93 23.11
CA SER A 157 -13.73 25.85 24.24
C SER A 157 -14.83 25.38 25.22
N THR A 158 -15.66 24.44 24.82
CA THR A 158 -16.74 23.87 25.66
C THR A 158 -16.28 22.74 26.58
N HIS A 159 -15.06 22.21 26.36
CA HIS A 159 -14.49 21.14 27.19
C HIS A 159 -13.73 21.71 28.38
N PRO A 160 -13.66 20.99 29.50
CA PRO A 160 -12.92 21.39 30.68
C PRO A 160 -11.40 21.50 30.39
N ASP A 161 -10.71 22.27 31.21
CA ASP A 161 -9.28 22.52 31.06
C ASP A 161 -8.42 21.29 31.32
N GLU A 162 -8.92 20.36 32.15
CA GLU A 162 -8.28 19.08 32.46
C GLU A 162 -8.10 18.22 31.20
N GLU A 163 -9.09 18.18 30.30
CA GLU A 163 -8.95 17.47 29.02
C GLU A 163 -7.89 18.09 28.10
N VAL A 164 -7.66 19.40 28.22
CA VAL A 164 -6.61 20.09 27.46
C VAL A 164 -5.23 19.71 27.98
N GLU A 165 -5.06 19.65 29.29
CA GLU A 165 -3.79 19.23 29.91
C GLU A 165 -3.50 17.76 29.60
N GLU A 166 -4.49 16.85 29.71
CA GLU A 166 -4.36 15.45 29.35
C GLU A 166 -3.91 15.29 27.88
N MET A 167 -4.48 16.07 26.98
CA MET A 167 -4.06 16.07 25.57
C MET A 167 -2.59 16.51 25.41
N TYR A 168 -2.12 17.53 26.13
CA TYR A 168 -0.73 17.97 26.07
C TYR A 168 0.21 16.89 26.65
N GLU A 169 -0.20 16.19 27.70
CA GLU A 169 0.55 15.05 28.22
C GLU A 169 0.62 13.91 27.20
N ASP A 170 -0.47 13.63 26.50
CA ASP A 170 -0.51 12.64 25.42
C ASP A 170 0.44 13.00 24.28
N ILE A 171 0.50 14.29 23.89
CA ILE A 171 1.45 14.75 22.87
C ILE A 171 2.89 14.58 23.38
N SER A 172 3.19 14.98 24.63
CA SER A 172 4.52 14.77 25.24
C SER A 172 4.88 13.29 25.26
N ARG A 173 3.95 12.42 25.64
CA ARG A 173 4.12 10.95 25.61
C ARG A 173 4.43 10.48 24.19
N ALA A 174 3.68 10.93 23.18
CA ALA A 174 3.93 10.61 21.78
C ALA A 174 5.32 11.05 21.31
N ILE A 175 5.78 12.24 21.71
CA ILE A 175 7.11 12.77 21.36
C ILE A 175 8.20 11.85 21.92
N HIS A 176 8.07 11.43 23.18
CA HIS A 176 9.14 10.75 23.92
C HIS A 176 9.11 9.21 23.81
N THR A 177 7.99 8.59 23.39
CA THR A 177 7.84 7.13 23.35
C THR A 177 8.88 6.43 22.46
N SER A 178 9.27 6.99 21.35
CA SER A 178 10.27 6.41 20.44
C SER A 178 11.25 7.49 20.02
N LYS A 179 12.53 7.30 20.26
CA LYS A 179 13.55 8.28 19.87
C LYS A 179 13.66 8.38 18.36
N THR A 180 13.15 9.47 17.79
CA THR A 180 13.28 9.82 16.38
C THR A 180 14.00 11.15 16.26
N TYR A 181 14.82 11.31 15.22
CA TYR A 181 15.58 12.54 15.03
C TYR A 181 14.69 13.71 14.60
N PHE A 182 13.65 13.43 13.82
CA PHE A 182 12.70 14.42 13.32
C PHE A 182 11.31 14.15 13.92
N ASN A 183 10.78 15.14 14.64
CA ASN A 183 9.41 15.11 15.14
C ASN A 183 8.62 16.29 14.58
N VAL A 184 7.43 15.99 14.10
CA VAL A 184 6.42 16.96 13.64
C VAL A 184 5.14 16.68 14.38
N VAL A 185 4.58 17.68 15.03
CA VAL A 185 3.23 17.65 15.61
C VAL A 185 2.34 18.54 14.76
N MET A 186 1.22 18.02 14.28
CA MET A 186 0.31 18.81 13.46
C MET A 186 -1.14 18.49 13.82
N GLY A 187 -2.04 19.40 13.56
CA GLY A 187 -3.45 19.20 13.87
C GLY A 187 -4.22 20.48 14.11
N ASP A 188 -5.43 20.28 14.57
CA ASP A 188 -6.30 21.33 15.07
C ASP A 188 -6.11 21.46 16.60
N PHE A 189 -5.53 22.59 16.99
CA PHE A 189 -5.23 22.89 18.40
C PHE A 189 -6.34 23.66 19.10
N ASN A 190 -7.38 24.09 18.39
CA ASN A 190 -8.46 24.91 18.92
C ASN A 190 -7.95 26.14 19.73
N ALA A 191 -6.75 26.61 19.44
CA ALA A 191 -6.05 27.70 20.11
C ALA A 191 -5.36 28.60 19.11
N LYS A 192 -5.31 29.93 19.39
CA LYS A 192 -4.66 30.94 18.55
C LYS A 192 -3.31 31.30 19.13
N LEU A 193 -2.23 31.18 18.35
CA LEU A 193 -0.89 31.59 18.79
C LEU A 193 -0.69 33.11 18.74
N GLY A 194 -1.35 33.79 17.81
CA GLY A 194 -1.21 35.23 17.64
C GLY A 194 0.21 35.68 17.31
N MET A 195 0.46 36.96 17.53
CA MET A 195 1.80 37.54 17.38
C MET A 195 2.67 37.10 18.57
N ARG A 196 3.96 36.88 18.30
CA ARG A 196 4.90 36.50 19.35
C ARG A 196 5.16 37.66 20.32
N SER A 197 5.41 37.38 21.58
CA SER A 197 6.04 38.29 22.53
C SER A 197 7.58 38.25 22.37
N ASP A 198 8.26 39.29 22.86
CA ASP A 198 9.72 39.44 22.67
C ASP A 198 10.52 38.29 23.31
N ALA A 199 10.03 37.71 24.38
CA ALA A 199 10.66 36.59 25.09
C ALA A 199 10.49 35.25 24.40
N GLU A 200 9.57 35.07 23.44
CA GLU A 200 9.26 33.78 22.81
C GLU A 200 10.17 33.51 21.62
N LEU A 201 10.81 32.34 21.61
CA LEU A 201 11.68 31.91 20.53
C LEU A 201 11.01 30.86 19.60
N LYS A 202 10.00 30.17 20.07
CA LYS A 202 9.32 29.07 19.36
C LYS A 202 8.17 29.53 18.46
N VAL A 203 7.68 30.75 18.67
CA VAL A 203 6.70 31.41 17.80
C VAL A 203 7.42 32.40 16.89
N GLY A 204 7.11 32.39 15.59
CA GLY A 204 7.72 33.29 14.60
C GLY A 204 7.04 34.66 14.53
N LYS A 205 7.62 35.60 13.75
CA LYS A 205 7.16 36.99 13.60
C LYS A 205 5.81 37.14 12.86
N PHE A 206 5.33 36.12 12.18
CA PHE A 206 4.18 36.18 11.29
C PHE A 206 2.96 35.43 11.85
N GLY A 207 2.73 35.44 13.16
CA GLY A 207 1.51 34.93 13.80
C GLY A 207 0.26 35.75 13.40
N HIS A 208 -0.94 35.19 13.59
CA HIS A 208 -2.21 35.81 13.25
C HIS A 208 -3.18 35.78 14.44
N GLY A 209 -3.85 36.92 14.71
CA GLY A 209 -4.84 37.07 15.78
C GLY A 209 -4.26 37.41 17.14
N GLN A 210 -5.14 37.46 18.15
CA GLN A 210 -4.78 37.76 19.56
C GLN A 210 -4.94 36.48 20.39
N ARG A 211 -4.13 36.35 21.46
CA ARG A 211 -4.18 35.23 22.40
C ARG A 211 -5.19 35.46 23.53
N ASN A 212 -5.71 34.36 24.03
CA ASN A 212 -6.37 34.27 25.33
C ASN A 212 -5.60 33.31 26.22
N LEU A 213 -6.06 33.07 27.45
CA LEU A 213 -5.37 32.20 28.42
C LEU A 213 -5.16 30.79 27.88
N ARG A 214 -6.16 30.17 27.22
CA ARG A 214 -6.05 28.84 26.63
C ARG A 214 -5.01 28.81 25.48
N CYS A 215 -4.91 29.91 24.74
CA CYS A 215 -3.92 30.05 23.68
C CYS A 215 -2.49 30.24 24.24
N GLN A 216 -2.35 30.82 25.42
CA GLN A 216 -1.07 30.93 26.10
C GLN A 216 -0.52 29.56 26.50
N ARG A 217 -1.37 28.65 26.96
CA ARG A 217 -0.96 27.26 27.26
C ARG A 217 -0.29 26.56 26.07
N LEU A 218 -0.78 26.79 24.83
CA LEU A 218 -0.10 26.26 23.64
C LEU A 218 1.30 26.87 23.48
N ALA A 219 1.47 28.17 23.69
CA ALA A 219 2.78 28.84 23.60
C ALA A 219 3.75 28.28 24.66
N ASP A 220 3.29 28.12 25.90
CA ASP A 220 4.07 27.52 27.00
C ASP A 220 4.46 26.07 26.70
N PHE A 221 3.56 25.30 26.13
CA PHE A 221 3.84 23.93 25.68
C PHE A 221 4.90 23.89 24.58
N LEU A 222 4.89 24.85 23.63
CA LEU A 222 5.91 24.93 22.59
C LEU A 222 7.32 25.17 23.17
N GLU A 223 7.42 26.04 24.17
CA GLU A 223 8.71 26.29 24.83
C GLU A 223 9.17 25.08 25.64
N LYS A 224 8.24 24.43 26.39
CA LYS A 224 8.52 23.22 27.17
C LYS A 224 9.07 22.08 26.30
N GLU A 225 8.41 21.78 25.18
CA GLU A 225 8.79 20.65 24.30
C GLU A 225 9.81 21.05 23.21
N GLY A 226 10.22 22.29 23.16
CA GLY A 226 11.18 22.78 22.16
C GLY A 226 10.63 22.83 20.73
N LEU A 227 9.31 22.95 20.55
CA LEU A 227 8.63 22.90 19.26
C LEU A 227 8.48 24.29 18.64
N PHE A 228 8.83 24.43 17.38
CA PHE A 228 8.61 25.66 16.60
C PHE A 228 7.25 25.63 15.92
N ALA A 229 6.43 26.67 16.10
CA ALA A 229 5.17 26.85 15.38
C ALA A 229 5.43 27.29 13.93
N MET A 230 5.57 26.34 13.03
CA MET A 230 6.08 26.58 11.68
C MET A 230 5.23 27.55 10.85
N ASN A 231 3.91 27.58 11.04
CA ASN A 231 3.00 28.54 10.39
C ASN A 231 3.45 30.00 10.59
N SER A 232 3.97 30.31 11.76
CA SER A 232 4.34 31.66 12.15
C SER A 232 5.71 32.12 11.62
N PHE A 233 6.50 31.23 11.00
CA PHE A 233 7.81 31.55 10.44
C PHE A 233 7.80 31.96 8.97
N PHE A 234 6.67 31.72 8.28
CA PHE A 234 6.52 32.06 6.86
C PHE A 234 5.57 33.24 6.67
N GLN A 235 6.06 34.26 5.97
CA GLN A 235 5.23 35.40 5.63
C GLN A 235 4.18 35.03 4.59
N LYS A 236 2.90 35.21 4.94
CA LYS A 236 1.76 35.00 4.05
C LYS A 236 0.76 36.14 4.21
N PRO A 237 0.05 36.55 3.17
CA PRO A 237 -0.99 37.56 3.29
C PRO A 237 -2.12 37.07 4.21
N PRO A 238 -2.80 37.97 4.95
CA PRO A 238 -3.79 37.62 5.98
C PRO A 238 -4.89 36.66 5.49
N HIS A 239 -5.38 36.86 4.27
CA HIS A 239 -6.41 36.00 3.68
C HIS A 239 -5.93 34.53 3.42
N ARG A 240 -4.63 34.25 3.51
CA ARG A 240 -4.01 32.93 3.40
C ARG A 240 -3.48 32.38 4.72
N LYS A 241 -3.85 32.99 5.85
CA LYS A 241 -3.38 32.55 7.17
C LYS A 241 -4.45 31.83 7.97
N TRP A 242 -5.69 32.31 7.93
CA TRP A 242 -6.75 31.68 8.70
C TRP A 242 -7.07 30.27 8.21
N THR A 243 -7.34 29.39 9.14
CA THR A 243 -7.61 27.97 8.88
C THR A 243 -9.04 27.57 9.19
N TRP A 244 -9.74 28.32 10.04
CA TRP A 244 -11.12 28.07 10.44
C TRP A 244 -12.01 29.29 10.22
N LEU A 245 -13.25 29.03 9.81
CA LEU A 245 -14.31 30.03 9.60
C LEU A 245 -15.49 29.69 10.50
N SER A 246 -15.97 30.70 11.28
CA SER A 246 -17.16 30.53 12.10
C SER A 246 -18.41 30.20 11.26
N PRO A 247 -19.42 29.52 11.84
CA PRO A 247 -20.64 29.15 11.11
C PRO A 247 -21.40 30.34 10.51
N ASP A 248 -21.31 31.52 11.11
CA ASP A 248 -21.90 32.78 10.63
C ASP A 248 -21.03 33.48 9.57
N GLY A 249 -19.80 33.00 9.33
CA GLY A 249 -18.86 33.57 8.37
C GLY A 249 -18.14 34.83 8.85
N SER A 250 -18.41 35.32 10.10
CA SER A 250 -17.88 36.56 10.64
C SER A 250 -16.44 36.45 11.13
N THR A 251 -16.11 35.33 11.77
CA THR A 251 -14.84 35.15 12.47
C THR A 251 -13.93 34.19 11.71
N ARG A 252 -12.64 34.57 11.59
CA ARG A 252 -11.58 33.79 10.92
C ARG A 252 -10.41 33.62 11.87
N ASN A 253 -10.06 32.38 12.19
CA ASN A 253 -8.98 32.06 13.13
C ASN A 253 -7.94 31.15 12.47
N GLU A 254 -6.68 31.27 12.91
CA GLU A 254 -5.61 30.31 12.66
C GLU A 254 -5.49 29.42 13.90
N ILE A 255 -5.97 28.17 13.79
CA ILE A 255 -6.03 27.18 14.88
C ILE A 255 -5.47 25.82 14.49
N ASP A 256 -5.20 25.60 13.21
CA ASP A 256 -4.54 24.41 12.71
C ASP A 256 -3.05 24.71 12.48
N PHE A 257 -2.17 23.97 13.13
CA PHE A 257 -0.74 24.22 13.10
C PHE A 257 0.07 23.00 12.68
N ILE A 258 1.27 23.29 12.14
CA ILE A 258 2.36 22.33 11.98
C ILE A 258 3.50 22.80 12.88
N LEU A 259 3.85 21.98 13.85
CA LEU A 259 4.90 22.22 14.83
C LEU A 259 6.09 21.30 14.54
N SER A 260 7.31 21.72 14.81
CA SER A 260 8.51 20.93 14.53
C SER A 260 9.61 21.15 15.55
N THR A 261 10.34 20.10 15.90
CA THR A 261 11.56 20.21 16.70
C THR A 261 12.71 20.89 15.95
N ASN A 262 12.62 21.03 14.63
CA ASN A 262 13.67 21.62 13.82
C ASN A 262 13.10 22.68 12.86
N ARG A 263 13.45 23.96 13.10
CA ARG A 263 13.00 25.08 12.29
C ARG A 263 13.38 25.00 10.81
N ARG A 264 14.51 24.38 10.47
CA ARG A 264 15.01 24.29 9.08
C ARG A 264 14.41 23.14 8.29
N MET A 265 13.55 22.34 8.93
CA MET A 265 12.97 21.14 8.33
C MET A 265 11.97 21.45 7.20
N PHE A 266 11.30 22.61 7.29
CA PHE A 266 10.33 23.04 6.30
C PHE A 266 10.88 24.13 5.39
N SER A 267 10.55 24.03 4.10
CA SER A 267 10.84 25.09 3.11
C SER A 267 9.67 26.03 2.91
N ASP A 268 8.44 25.59 3.21
CA ASP A 268 7.22 26.39 3.13
C ASP A 268 6.11 25.79 3.97
N ILE A 269 5.27 26.66 4.55
CA ILE A 269 3.96 26.33 5.13
C ILE A 269 2.91 27.18 4.44
N SER A 270 1.83 26.56 3.97
CA SER A 270 0.78 27.27 3.23
C SER A 270 -0.60 26.72 3.57
N VAL A 271 -1.55 27.62 3.80
CA VAL A 271 -2.98 27.29 3.87
C VAL A 271 -3.52 27.12 2.45
N ILE A 272 -4.20 26.03 2.19
CA ILE A 272 -4.69 25.62 0.87
C ILE A 272 -6.16 25.98 0.71
N ASN A 273 -6.45 26.89 -0.22
CA ASN A 273 -7.81 27.39 -0.47
C ASN A 273 -8.55 26.65 -1.59
N ARG A 274 -7.80 25.95 -2.46
CA ARG A 274 -8.36 25.33 -3.68
C ARG A 274 -8.97 23.94 -3.45
N VAL A 275 -8.70 23.29 -2.33
CA VAL A 275 -9.29 22.01 -1.94
C VAL A 275 -10.35 22.28 -0.90
N LYS A 276 -11.60 21.90 -1.18
CA LYS A 276 -12.75 22.17 -0.31
C LYS A 276 -13.55 20.87 -0.13
N THR A 277 -13.54 20.33 1.07
CA THR A 277 -14.21 19.06 1.43
C THR A 277 -15.59 19.27 2.08
N GLY A 278 -16.06 20.53 2.13
CA GLY A 278 -17.28 20.88 2.87
C GLY A 278 -17.02 21.11 4.36
N SER A 279 -15.78 21.04 4.81
CA SER A 279 -15.36 21.48 6.15
C SER A 279 -15.36 23.01 6.24
N ASP A 280 -15.52 23.52 7.45
CA ASP A 280 -15.29 24.91 7.86
C ASP A 280 -13.81 25.21 8.12
N HIS A 281 -12.94 24.17 8.08
CA HIS A 281 -11.49 24.30 8.12
C HIS A 281 -10.86 24.23 6.73
N ARG A 282 -9.68 24.86 6.61
CA ARG A 282 -8.79 24.78 5.45
C ARG A 282 -7.61 23.88 5.75
N MET A 283 -7.09 23.22 4.73
CA MET A 283 -5.89 22.41 4.85
C MET A 283 -4.65 23.26 5.07
N VAL A 284 -3.77 22.83 5.98
CA VAL A 284 -2.42 23.40 6.14
C VAL A 284 -1.42 22.42 5.56
N ARG A 285 -0.60 22.86 4.60
CA ARG A 285 0.43 22.03 3.95
C ARG A 285 1.82 22.53 4.29
N GLY A 286 2.66 21.64 4.80
CA GLY A 286 4.09 21.85 4.99
C GLY A 286 4.92 21.11 3.93
N SER A 287 5.83 21.81 3.28
CA SER A 287 6.79 21.21 2.34
C SER A 287 8.11 20.95 3.06
N LEU A 288 8.47 19.66 3.22
CA LEU A 288 9.68 19.27 3.94
C LEU A 288 10.94 19.41 3.08
N ASN A 289 12.00 19.92 3.70
CA ASN A 289 13.32 20.10 3.08
C ASN A 289 14.16 18.80 3.14
N ILE A 290 13.58 17.70 3.60
CA ILE A 290 14.27 16.43 3.74
C ILE A 290 14.43 15.81 2.36
N ASN A 291 15.68 15.54 1.98
CA ASN A 291 16.02 14.87 0.74
C ASN A 291 15.79 13.36 0.91
N VAL A 292 14.55 12.94 0.69
CA VAL A 292 14.17 11.53 0.79
C VAL A 292 14.66 10.83 -0.48
N GLN A 293 15.89 10.35 -0.48
CA GLN A 293 16.29 9.26 -1.36
C GLN A 293 15.61 7.99 -0.81
N LEU A 294 14.32 7.90 -1.04
CA LEU A 294 13.59 6.68 -0.80
C LEU A 294 14.29 5.58 -1.59
N GLU A 295 14.69 4.50 -0.95
CA GLU A 295 15.21 3.30 -1.59
C GLU A 295 14.10 2.67 -2.46
N ARG A 296 13.63 3.41 -3.47
CA ARG A 296 12.60 2.94 -4.40
C ARG A 296 13.02 1.70 -5.18
N ARG A 297 14.34 1.50 -5.37
CA ARG A 297 14.84 0.42 -6.23
C ARG A 297 14.67 -1.00 -5.65
N ARG A 298 14.64 -1.17 -4.32
CA ARG A 298 14.41 -2.49 -3.71
C ARG A 298 12.92 -2.86 -3.57
N LEU A 299 12.04 -1.88 -3.47
CA LEU A 299 10.61 -2.09 -3.19
C LEU A 299 9.75 -2.32 -4.44
N ILE A 300 10.22 -1.91 -5.62
CA ILE A 300 9.50 -2.16 -6.87
C ILE A 300 9.51 -3.66 -7.23
N LYS A 301 10.51 -4.42 -6.79
CA LYS A 301 10.57 -5.88 -7.06
C LYS A 301 9.54 -6.70 -6.26
N SER A 302 9.08 -6.24 -5.11
CA SER A 302 8.21 -7.04 -4.23
C SER A 302 6.71 -6.69 -4.28
N THR A 303 6.32 -5.62 -4.94
CA THR A 303 4.92 -5.13 -4.97
C THR A 303 4.28 -5.11 -6.35
N LEU A 304 4.83 -5.81 -7.33
CA LEU A 304 4.13 -6.10 -8.57
C LEU A 304 2.97 -7.05 -8.30
N ARG A 305 1.92 -6.57 -7.62
CA ARG A 305 0.61 -7.22 -7.74
C ARG A 305 0.21 -7.12 -9.20
N PRO A 306 -0.01 -8.23 -9.89
CA PRO A 306 -0.39 -8.19 -11.28
C PRO A 306 -1.80 -7.58 -11.40
N THR A 307 -1.85 -6.30 -11.63
CA THR A 307 -3.01 -5.69 -12.25
C THR A 307 -2.98 -6.18 -13.69
N ARG A 308 -4.06 -6.84 -14.15
CA ARG A 308 -4.29 -7.38 -15.49
C ARG A 308 -3.24 -6.92 -16.51
N VAL A 309 -2.25 -7.77 -16.73
CA VAL A 309 -1.11 -7.45 -17.58
C VAL A 309 -1.51 -7.74 -19.01
N HIS A 310 -1.51 -6.74 -19.85
CA HIS A 310 -1.68 -6.90 -21.28
C HIS A 310 -0.30 -6.78 -21.93
N VAL A 311 0.10 -7.82 -22.69
CA VAL A 311 1.35 -7.80 -23.45
C VAL A 311 1.14 -6.90 -24.68
N GLN A 312 1.93 -5.86 -24.78
CA GLN A 312 2.06 -5.11 -26.03
C GLN A 312 3.12 -5.79 -26.89
N ASN A 313 2.77 -6.23 -28.10
CA ASN A 313 3.61 -6.95 -29.04
C ASN A 313 4.18 -8.29 -28.51
N PRO A 314 3.34 -9.35 -28.45
CA PRO A 314 3.79 -10.68 -28.03
C PRO A 314 4.93 -11.23 -28.89
N GLU A 315 4.93 -10.94 -30.18
CA GLU A 315 5.94 -11.43 -31.14
C GLU A 315 7.34 -10.88 -30.83
N SER A 316 7.46 -9.57 -30.56
CA SER A 316 8.73 -8.96 -30.16
C SER A 316 9.23 -9.49 -28.81
N PHE A 317 8.31 -9.75 -27.87
CA PHE A 317 8.65 -10.36 -26.59
C PHE A 317 9.18 -11.78 -26.75
N GLN A 318 8.56 -12.59 -27.61
CA GLN A 318 9.00 -13.95 -27.91
C GLN A 318 10.36 -13.97 -28.59
N LEU A 319 10.61 -13.04 -29.53
CA LEU A 319 11.89 -12.93 -30.22
C LEU A 319 13.03 -12.57 -29.25
N GLU A 320 12.82 -11.57 -28.37
CA GLU A 320 13.84 -11.20 -27.38
C GLU A 320 14.11 -12.32 -26.37
N LEU A 321 13.06 -13.07 -26.00
CA LEU A 321 13.22 -14.27 -25.17
C LEU A 321 14.00 -15.37 -25.88
N ALA A 322 13.72 -15.64 -27.14
CA ALA A 322 14.47 -16.62 -27.94
C ALA A 322 15.95 -16.29 -27.97
N ASN A 323 16.31 -15.04 -28.34
CA ASN A 323 17.69 -14.57 -28.37
C ASN A 323 18.40 -14.69 -27.01
N ARG A 324 17.66 -14.50 -25.91
CA ARG A 324 18.24 -14.60 -24.58
C ARG A 324 18.41 -16.04 -24.12
N PHE A 325 17.53 -16.93 -24.54
CA PHE A 325 17.63 -18.35 -24.25
C PHE A 325 18.71 -19.04 -25.07
N ASP A 326 18.97 -18.58 -26.30
CA ASP A 326 20.09 -19.08 -27.12
C ASP A 326 21.46 -18.81 -26.47
N CYS A 327 21.54 -17.81 -25.57
CA CYS A 327 22.73 -17.52 -24.76
C CYS A 327 22.86 -18.40 -23.52
N LEU A 328 21.85 -19.19 -23.14
CA LEU A 328 21.96 -20.13 -22.04
C LEU A 328 22.78 -21.34 -22.48
N LYS A 329 23.83 -21.65 -21.73
CA LYS A 329 24.70 -22.78 -22.01
C LYS A 329 23.91 -24.10 -21.91
N GLU A 330 24.24 -25.03 -22.79
CA GLU A 330 23.79 -26.42 -22.68
C GLU A 330 24.40 -27.06 -21.40
N ASN A 331 23.63 -27.88 -20.67
CA ASN A 331 24.03 -28.58 -19.44
C ASN A 331 24.19 -27.70 -18.18
N LEU A 332 23.24 -26.81 -17.92
CA LEU A 332 23.14 -26.12 -16.65
C LEU A 332 22.44 -26.99 -15.58
N ALA A 333 22.85 -26.86 -14.32
CA ALA A 333 22.14 -27.46 -13.19
C ALA A 333 20.70 -26.91 -13.09
N VAL A 334 19.78 -27.70 -12.53
CA VAL A 334 18.33 -27.37 -12.45
C VAL A 334 18.10 -26.01 -11.79
N ASP A 335 18.86 -25.63 -10.75
CA ASP A 335 18.74 -24.32 -10.10
C ASP A 335 19.20 -23.16 -10.99
N GLU A 336 20.27 -23.34 -11.75
CA GLU A 336 20.80 -22.33 -12.66
C GLU A 336 19.84 -22.11 -13.85
N LEU A 337 19.29 -23.21 -14.37
CA LEU A 337 18.32 -23.18 -15.46
C LEU A 337 17.03 -22.46 -15.06
N ASN A 338 16.52 -22.76 -13.85
CA ASN A 338 15.35 -22.07 -13.30
C ASN A 338 15.64 -20.57 -13.06
N SER A 339 16.81 -20.24 -12.52
CA SER A 339 17.20 -18.86 -12.25
C SER A 339 17.39 -18.06 -13.55
N GLY A 340 18.00 -18.63 -14.56
CA GLY A 340 18.16 -18.05 -15.90
C GLY A 340 16.82 -17.79 -16.58
N LEU A 341 15.90 -18.75 -16.52
CA LEU A 341 14.54 -18.59 -17.03
C LEU A 341 13.81 -17.44 -16.34
N VAL A 342 13.82 -17.41 -14.99
CA VAL A 342 13.16 -16.35 -14.20
C VAL A 342 13.75 -14.98 -14.52
N GLU A 343 15.07 -14.86 -14.59
CA GLU A 343 15.76 -13.59 -14.91
C GLU A 343 15.44 -13.10 -16.33
N ALA A 344 15.47 -13.99 -17.32
CA ALA A 344 15.13 -13.67 -18.70
C ALA A 344 13.70 -13.15 -18.82
N VAL A 345 12.73 -13.90 -18.25
CA VAL A 345 11.31 -13.51 -18.28
C VAL A 345 11.07 -12.18 -17.56
N HIS A 346 11.74 -11.91 -16.44
CA HIS A 346 11.63 -10.63 -15.74
C HIS A 346 12.22 -9.47 -16.53
N THR A 347 13.41 -9.66 -17.07
CA THR A 347 14.13 -8.60 -17.78
C THR A 347 13.37 -8.17 -19.01
N GLU A 348 13.00 -9.14 -19.85
CA GLU A 348 12.25 -8.86 -21.08
C GLU A 348 10.79 -8.49 -20.78
N GLY A 349 10.14 -9.20 -19.89
CA GLY A 349 8.77 -8.89 -19.46
C GLY A 349 8.60 -7.46 -18.96
N SER A 350 9.58 -6.90 -18.25
CA SER A 350 9.52 -5.52 -17.76
C SER A 350 9.43 -4.46 -18.86
N LYS A 351 9.89 -4.75 -20.07
CA LYS A 351 9.85 -3.86 -21.23
C LYS A 351 8.45 -3.81 -21.86
N TYR A 352 7.79 -4.96 -21.95
CA TYR A 352 6.53 -5.15 -22.68
C TYR A 352 5.30 -5.10 -21.79
N PHE A 353 5.46 -5.29 -20.48
CA PHE A 353 4.37 -5.28 -19.52
C PHE A 353 4.25 -3.93 -18.82
N ARG A 354 3.37 -3.08 -19.33
CA ARG A 354 2.95 -1.89 -18.59
C ARG A 354 1.70 -2.24 -17.77
N PRO A 355 1.67 -1.91 -16.47
CA PRO A 355 0.43 -2.01 -15.71
C PRO A 355 -0.60 -1.15 -16.43
N ARG A 356 -1.69 -1.76 -16.92
CA ARG A 356 -2.81 -1.02 -17.47
C ARG A 356 -3.25 -0.03 -16.41
N ARG A 357 -3.17 1.27 -16.68
CA ARG A 357 -3.85 2.26 -15.85
C ARG A 357 -5.29 1.79 -15.82
N ARG A 358 -5.77 1.37 -14.64
CA ARG A 358 -7.21 1.15 -14.49
C ARG A 358 -7.83 2.50 -14.76
N ASP A 359 -8.56 2.64 -15.84
CA ASP A 359 -9.60 3.63 -15.95
C ASP A 359 -10.52 3.30 -14.79
N ARG A 360 -10.40 4.08 -13.71
CA ARG A 360 -11.28 3.91 -12.56
C ARG A 360 -12.67 4.15 -13.08
N PRO A 361 -13.63 3.22 -12.96
CA PRO A 361 -15.00 3.55 -13.25
C PRO A 361 -15.33 4.77 -12.40
N GLN A 362 -15.67 5.84 -13.08
CA GLN A 362 -16.00 7.11 -12.45
C GLN A 362 -17.23 6.87 -11.59
N LYS A 363 -17.04 6.91 -10.27
CA LYS A 363 -18.13 6.67 -9.31
C LYS A 363 -19.05 7.86 -9.18
N LEU A 364 -18.58 9.02 -9.60
CA LEU A 364 -19.28 10.28 -9.48
C LEU A 364 -19.81 10.72 -10.85
N SER A 365 -21.04 11.18 -10.90
CA SER A 365 -21.64 11.78 -12.07
C SER A 365 -20.99 13.13 -12.39
N ILE A 366 -21.09 13.54 -13.66
CA ILE A 366 -20.63 14.86 -14.10
C ILE A 366 -21.33 15.95 -13.27
N HIS A 367 -22.61 15.79 -12.99
CA HIS A 367 -23.37 16.72 -12.15
C HIS A 367 -22.76 16.89 -10.74
N THR A 368 -22.34 15.80 -10.09
CA THR A 368 -21.67 15.88 -8.78
C THR A 368 -20.32 16.60 -8.88
N LEU A 369 -19.57 16.31 -9.94
CA LEU A 369 -18.27 16.95 -10.18
C LEU A 369 -18.42 18.45 -10.45
N ASP A 370 -19.45 18.86 -11.18
CA ASP A 370 -19.76 20.27 -11.45
C ASP A 370 -20.15 21.01 -10.17
N LEU A 371 -20.99 20.43 -9.32
CA LEU A 371 -21.30 20.99 -8.00
C LEU A 371 -20.05 21.12 -7.11
N MET A 372 -19.13 20.15 -7.16
CA MET A 372 -17.86 20.23 -6.45
C MET A 372 -16.95 21.32 -7.04
N ALA A 373 -16.97 21.53 -8.36
CA ALA A 373 -16.25 22.61 -9.02
C ALA A 373 -16.83 23.98 -8.65
N GLU A 374 -18.16 24.11 -8.64
CA GLU A 374 -18.86 25.31 -8.13
C GLU A 374 -18.43 25.64 -6.70
N ARG A 375 -18.41 24.62 -5.80
CA ARG A 375 -17.93 24.79 -4.43
C ARG A 375 -16.48 25.28 -4.36
N ARG A 376 -15.60 24.75 -5.23
CA ARG A 376 -14.18 25.18 -5.27
C ARG A 376 -14.03 26.63 -5.70
N SER A 377 -14.88 27.13 -6.59
CA SER A 377 -14.83 28.51 -7.08
C SER A 377 -15.41 29.55 -6.12
N MET A 378 -16.29 29.14 -5.19
CA MET A 378 -16.93 30.07 -4.25
C MET A 378 -15.92 30.81 -3.39
N ALA A 379 -16.03 32.14 -3.30
CA ALA A 379 -15.30 32.96 -2.34
C ALA A 379 -16.19 33.14 -1.09
N LEU A 380 -15.63 32.87 0.09
CA LEU A 380 -16.35 33.04 1.36
C LEU A 380 -15.98 34.41 1.95
N GLN A 381 -16.73 35.44 1.61
CA GLN A 381 -16.47 36.84 2.04
C GLN A 381 -17.57 37.37 2.96
N SER A 382 -18.79 36.88 2.85
CA SER A 382 -19.95 37.35 3.61
C SER A 382 -20.70 36.23 4.33
N SER A 383 -21.65 36.56 5.20
CA SER A 383 -22.58 35.62 5.84
C SER A 383 -23.42 34.89 4.81
N ASP A 384 -23.84 35.59 3.75
CA ASP A 384 -24.67 35.04 2.67
C ASP A 384 -23.89 34.00 1.86
N ASP A 385 -22.58 34.23 1.62
CA ASP A 385 -21.69 33.24 1.01
C ASP A 385 -21.57 31.99 1.88
N ALA A 386 -21.48 32.15 3.20
CA ALA A 386 -21.42 31.03 4.12
C ALA A 386 -22.71 30.19 4.11
N GLU A 387 -23.88 30.84 3.97
CA GLU A 387 -25.14 30.14 3.84
C GLU A 387 -25.28 29.45 2.47
N ALA A 388 -24.92 30.13 1.39
CA ALA A 388 -24.88 29.55 0.04
C ALA A 388 -23.93 28.32 0.00
N TYR A 389 -22.76 28.42 0.63
CA TYR A 389 -21.82 27.31 0.75
C TYR A 389 -22.44 26.10 1.51
N ARG A 390 -23.17 26.35 2.59
CA ARG A 390 -23.87 25.28 3.33
C ARG A 390 -24.98 24.64 2.51
N ARG A 391 -25.73 25.44 1.73
CA ARG A 391 -26.76 24.92 0.80
C ARG A 391 -26.13 24.04 -0.28
N LEU A 392 -25.02 24.51 -0.88
CA LEU A 392 -24.29 23.76 -1.91
C LEU A 392 -23.69 22.46 -1.35
N ASN A 393 -23.11 22.47 -0.15
CA ASN A 393 -22.63 21.25 0.50
C ASN A 393 -23.74 20.23 0.73
N ARG A 394 -24.96 20.64 1.10
CA ARG A 394 -26.12 19.74 1.23
C ARG A 394 -26.51 19.12 -0.13
N ARG A 395 -26.45 19.91 -1.22
CA ARG A 395 -26.71 19.40 -2.58
C ARG A 395 -25.65 18.39 -3.01
N ILE A 396 -24.38 18.72 -2.84
CA ILE A 396 -23.26 17.80 -3.14
C ILE A 396 -23.42 16.49 -2.36
N TRP A 397 -23.72 16.56 -1.06
CA TRP A 397 -23.86 15.36 -0.25
C TRP A 397 -25.04 14.47 -0.71
N LYS A 398 -26.17 15.04 -1.09
CA LYS A 398 -27.29 14.29 -1.68
C LYS A 398 -26.87 13.62 -2.99
N SER A 399 -26.18 14.35 -3.87
CA SER A 399 -25.71 13.85 -5.16
C SER A 399 -24.68 12.73 -5.01
N LEU A 400 -23.70 12.89 -4.12
CA LEU A 400 -22.71 11.85 -3.77
C LEU A 400 -23.38 10.54 -3.31
N ARG A 401 -24.35 10.65 -2.39
CA ARG A 401 -25.08 9.45 -1.92
C ARG A 401 -25.85 8.77 -3.03
N HIS A 402 -26.47 9.55 -3.90
CA HIS A 402 -27.17 9.03 -5.08
C HIS A 402 -26.20 8.28 -6.00
N ASP A 403 -25.07 8.89 -6.37
CA ASP A 403 -24.11 8.33 -7.29
C ASP A 403 -23.46 7.05 -6.74
N VAL A 404 -23.04 7.06 -5.47
CA VAL A 404 -22.46 5.87 -4.83
C VAL A 404 -23.49 4.73 -4.75
N ARG A 405 -24.75 5.02 -4.45
CA ARG A 405 -25.83 4.01 -4.45
C ARG A 405 -26.08 3.46 -5.85
N ALA A 406 -26.17 4.33 -6.86
CA ALA A 406 -26.36 3.91 -8.25
C ALA A 406 -25.20 3.02 -8.71
N HIS A 407 -23.95 3.42 -8.45
CA HIS A 407 -22.77 2.61 -8.75
C HIS A 407 -22.80 1.25 -8.04
N ASN A 408 -23.17 1.22 -6.76
CA ASN A 408 -23.28 -0.01 -6.00
C ASN A 408 -24.37 -0.92 -6.55
N THR A 409 -25.52 -0.36 -6.95
CA THR A 409 -26.62 -1.12 -7.57
C THR A 409 -26.19 -1.77 -8.88
N VAL A 410 -25.46 -1.03 -9.73
CA VAL A 410 -24.91 -1.58 -10.99
C VAL A 410 -23.92 -2.70 -10.68
N SER A 411 -22.98 -2.49 -9.75
CA SER A 411 -22.00 -3.51 -9.35
C SER A 411 -22.66 -4.78 -8.80
N ILE A 412 -23.76 -4.63 -8.05
CA ILE A 412 -24.54 -5.77 -7.53
C ILE A 412 -25.18 -6.54 -8.67
N LYS A 413 -25.87 -5.83 -9.59
CA LYS A 413 -26.50 -6.46 -10.77
C LYS A 413 -25.50 -7.25 -11.60
N GLU A 414 -24.37 -6.64 -11.96
CA GLU A 414 -23.31 -7.30 -12.71
C GLU A 414 -22.74 -8.53 -11.98
N THR A 415 -22.67 -8.50 -10.65
CA THR A 415 -22.17 -9.63 -9.88
C THR A 415 -23.19 -10.77 -9.84
N ILE A 416 -24.49 -10.47 -9.76
CA ILE A 416 -25.58 -11.46 -9.85
C ILE A 416 -25.56 -12.12 -11.23
N GLU A 417 -25.49 -11.34 -12.30
CA GLU A 417 -25.44 -11.84 -13.68
C GLU A 417 -24.24 -12.78 -13.93
N ARG A 418 -23.12 -12.53 -13.23
CA ARG A 418 -21.92 -13.39 -13.27
C ARG A 418 -21.97 -14.56 -12.29
N ASN A 419 -23.11 -14.86 -11.67
CA ASN A 419 -23.29 -15.88 -10.63
C ASN A 419 -22.32 -15.72 -9.43
N GLY A 420 -21.98 -14.48 -9.06
CA GLY A 420 -21.12 -14.16 -7.95
C GLY A 420 -21.85 -14.26 -6.60
N GLY A 421 -21.23 -14.92 -5.62
CA GLY A 421 -21.81 -15.06 -4.28
C GLY A 421 -21.70 -13.79 -3.42
N SER A 422 -22.43 -13.76 -2.28
CA SER A 422 -22.50 -12.63 -1.34
C SER A 422 -21.14 -12.06 -0.89
N LYS A 423 -20.10 -12.88 -0.80
CA LYS A 423 -18.74 -12.45 -0.47
C LYS A 423 -18.09 -11.58 -1.54
N VAL A 424 -18.49 -11.76 -2.81
CA VAL A 424 -18.03 -10.94 -3.92
C VAL A 424 -18.65 -9.55 -3.81
N PHE A 425 -19.94 -9.45 -3.48
CA PHE A 425 -20.58 -8.16 -3.21
C PHE A 425 -19.89 -7.41 -2.09
N ALA A 426 -19.70 -8.05 -0.93
CA ALA A 426 -19.07 -7.42 0.22
C ALA A 426 -17.69 -6.84 -0.11
N ARG A 427 -16.90 -7.57 -0.93
CA ARG A 427 -15.59 -7.10 -1.39
C ARG A 427 -15.71 -5.95 -2.40
N ASP A 428 -16.64 -6.04 -3.34
CA ASP A 428 -16.74 -5.05 -4.42
C ASP A 428 -17.39 -3.74 -3.94
N LEU A 429 -18.22 -3.80 -2.91
CA LEU A 429 -18.83 -2.63 -2.25
C LEU A 429 -17.95 -1.98 -1.19
N SER A 430 -17.00 -2.72 -0.60
CA SER A 430 -16.10 -2.16 0.42
C SER A 430 -15.22 -1.05 -0.17
N ILE A 431 -14.88 -0.03 0.63
CA ILE A 431 -13.92 1.04 0.25
C ILE A 431 -12.48 0.54 0.17
N GLY A 432 -12.17 -0.51 0.89
CA GLY A 432 -10.82 -1.05 0.99
C GLY A 432 -10.77 -2.34 1.79
N GLN A 433 -9.56 -2.75 2.12
CA GLN A 433 -9.29 -3.94 2.93
C GLN A 433 -8.62 -3.50 4.24
N SER A 434 -9.19 -3.91 5.37
CA SER A 434 -8.53 -3.78 6.67
C SER A 434 -7.21 -4.56 6.65
N GLN A 435 -6.16 -3.96 7.19
CA GLN A 435 -4.82 -4.55 7.26
C GLN A 435 -4.54 -5.07 8.66
N LEU A 436 -3.73 -6.13 8.73
CA LEU A 436 -3.16 -6.62 9.98
C LEU A 436 -2.09 -5.63 10.46
N SER A 437 -2.48 -4.63 11.22
CA SER A 437 -1.61 -3.59 11.77
C SER A 437 -1.17 -3.87 13.19
N ARG A 438 -1.92 -4.69 13.93
CA ARG A 438 -1.66 -5.06 15.33
C ARG A 438 -1.95 -6.52 15.58
N LEU A 439 -1.18 -7.11 16.51
CA LEU A 439 -1.39 -8.48 16.97
C LEU A 439 -1.37 -8.51 18.49
N LYS A 440 -2.16 -9.41 19.03
CA LYS A 440 -2.12 -9.79 20.45
C LYS A 440 -1.28 -11.06 20.56
N THR A 441 -0.19 -11.00 21.33
CA THR A 441 0.65 -12.16 21.63
C THR A 441 -0.08 -13.14 22.54
N ASP A 442 0.39 -14.36 22.66
CA ASP A 442 -0.19 -15.37 23.57
C ASP A 442 -0.18 -14.90 25.04
N GLY A 443 0.78 -14.07 25.43
CA GLY A 443 0.84 -13.41 26.75
C GLY A 443 -0.09 -12.20 26.91
N GLY A 444 -0.98 -11.92 25.94
CA GLY A 444 -1.95 -10.82 26.00
C GLY A 444 -1.40 -9.44 25.64
N ARG A 445 -0.08 -9.29 25.39
CA ARG A 445 0.54 -8.03 25.00
C ARG A 445 0.17 -7.67 23.56
N MET A 446 -0.16 -6.39 23.32
CA MET A 446 -0.39 -5.87 21.98
C MET A 446 0.95 -5.46 21.35
N VAL A 447 1.19 -5.90 20.11
CA VAL A 447 2.34 -5.49 19.28
C VAL A 447 1.81 -4.79 18.03
N SER A 448 2.40 -3.64 17.70
CA SER A 448 1.96 -2.75 16.61
C SER A 448 3.10 -2.35 15.67
N THR A 449 4.35 -2.46 16.09
CA THR A 449 5.47 -2.18 15.18
C THR A 449 5.59 -3.29 14.14
N ARG A 450 5.88 -2.92 12.89
CA ARG A 450 6.03 -3.89 11.80
C ARG A 450 7.02 -5.02 12.13
N ALA A 451 8.10 -4.71 12.83
CA ALA A 451 9.12 -5.69 13.20
C ALA A 451 8.61 -6.70 14.24
N GLU A 452 7.83 -6.22 15.24
CA GLU A 452 7.25 -7.09 16.26
C GLU A 452 6.12 -7.94 15.68
N VAL A 453 5.26 -7.34 14.84
CA VAL A 453 4.19 -8.06 14.14
C VAL A 453 4.76 -9.18 13.28
N LEU A 454 5.84 -8.91 12.51
CA LEU A 454 6.49 -9.95 11.69
C LEU A 454 7.12 -11.05 12.55
N ARG A 455 7.79 -10.70 13.66
CA ARG A 455 8.35 -11.70 14.59
C ARG A 455 7.28 -12.58 15.23
N GLU A 456 6.14 -11.99 15.58
CA GLU A 456 5.02 -12.75 16.15
C GLU A 456 4.37 -13.68 15.12
N ILE A 457 4.24 -13.24 13.86
CA ILE A 457 3.79 -14.09 12.76
C ILE A 457 4.77 -15.25 12.53
N GLU A 458 6.06 -14.96 12.48
CA GLU A 458 7.12 -15.96 12.30
C GLU A 458 7.12 -16.98 13.45
N ARG A 459 7.02 -16.51 14.69
CA ARG A 459 6.93 -17.37 15.87
C ARG A 459 5.71 -18.29 15.80
N PHE A 460 4.53 -17.72 15.55
CA PHE A 460 3.27 -18.47 15.56
C PHE A 460 3.23 -19.53 14.45
N TYR A 461 3.55 -19.15 13.21
CA TYR A 461 3.53 -20.10 12.10
C TYR A 461 4.75 -21.02 12.10
N GLY A 462 5.90 -20.58 12.60
CA GLY A 462 7.06 -21.43 12.82
C GLY A 462 6.72 -22.60 13.76
N GLN A 463 6.06 -22.33 14.87
CA GLN A 463 5.56 -23.38 15.78
C GLN A 463 4.51 -24.27 15.13
N LEU A 464 3.57 -23.69 14.38
CA LEU A 464 2.50 -24.44 13.71
C LEU A 464 3.04 -25.42 12.65
N TYR A 465 4.11 -25.06 11.94
CA TYR A 465 4.68 -25.88 10.88
C TYR A 465 5.86 -26.76 11.33
N THR A 466 6.33 -26.60 12.56
CA THR A 466 7.35 -27.47 13.13
C THR A 466 6.70 -28.82 13.47
N SER A 467 7.21 -29.91 12.89
CA SER A 467 6.74 -31.24 13.21
C SER A 467 7.14 -31.62 14.65
N VAL A 468 6.17 -31.99 15.46
CA VAL A 468 6.37 -32.53 16.81
C VAL A 468 6.78 -33.99 16.78
N ALA A 469 6.54 -34.67 15.66
CA ALA A 469 6.98 -36.05 15.48
C ALA A 469 8.50 -36.08 15.36
N LYS A 470 9.17 -36.58 16.39
CA LYS A 470 10.56 -37.02 16.26
C LYS A 470 10.60 -38.02 15.10
N PRO A 471 11.55 -37.90 14.15
CA PRO A 471 11.75 -38.99 13.23
C PRO A 471 12.07 -40.21 14.09
N THR A 472 11.17 -41.17 14.11
CA THR A 472 11.43 -42.49 14.66
C THR A 472 12.59 -43.04 13.84
N ALA A 473 13.75 -43.08 14.47
CA ALA A 473 14.93 -43.71 13.90
C ALA A 473 14.69 -45.23 13.83
N SER A 474 13.96 -45.66 12.84
CA SER A 474 14.05 -47.00 12.31
C SER A 474 13.43 -46.95 10.91
N SER A 475 14.30 -46.79 9.95
CA SER A 475 13.98 -46.82 8.52
C SER A 475 13.62 -48.22 7.99
N ALA A 476 13.41 -49.21 8.86
CA ALA A 476 13.12 -50.56 8.46
C ALA A 476 11.62 -50.79 8.14
N GLU A 477 10.72 -49.88 8.51
CA GLU A 477 9.28 -50.03 8.36
C GLU A 477 8.59 -48.77 7.77
N ASP A 478 9.27 -47.98 6.97
CA ASP A 478 8.60 -46.93 6.20
C ASP A 478 7.92 -47.59 5.00
N PRO A 479 6.57 -47.66 4.96
CA PRO A 479 5.88 -48.27 3.81
C PRO A 479 6.18 -47.59 2.47
N ARG A 480 6.78 -46.40 2.50
CA ARG A 480 7.27 -45.66 1.32
C ARG A 480 8.59 -46.22 0.79
N ALA A 481 9.41 -46.84 1.64
CA ALA A 481 10.67 -47.46 1.22
C ALA A 481 10.43 -48.71 0.34
N GLU A 482 9.33 -49.40 0.52
CA GLU A 482 8.92 -50.50 -0.36
C GLU A 482 8.38 -50.02 -1.71
N LEU A 483 7.67 -48.89 -1.75
CA LEU A 483 7.15 -48.29 -2.98
C LEU A 483 8.23 -47.83 -3.95
N ILE A 484 9.41 -47.41 -3.45
CA ILE A 484 10.54 -46.97 -4.29
C ILE A 484 11.16 -48.13 -5.09
N ARG A 485 10.96 -49.38 -4.66
CA ARG A 485 11.57 -50.57 -5.28
C ARG A 485 10.78 -51.20 -6.41
N HIS A 486 9.54 -50.80 -6.66
CA HIS A 486 8.64 -51.51 -7.59
C HIS A 486 8.49 -50.88 -8.99
N PHE A 487 9.07 -49.71 -9.23
CA PHE A 487 8.97 -49.05 -10.53
C PHE A 487 10.35 -48.92 -11.16
N SER A 488 10.67 -49.90 -12.02
CA SER A 488 11.86 -49.88 -12.88
C SER A 488 11.59 -49.29 -14.27
N ASP A 489 10.38 -48.82 -14.51
CA ASP A 489 10.00 -48.29 -15.81
C ASP A 489 10.57 -46.91 -15.99
N ASP A 490 11.22 -46.64 -17.11
CA ASP A 490 11.69 -45.34 -17.51
C ASP A 490 10.54 -44.34 -17.55
N ILE A 491 10.68 -43.23 -16.83
CA ILE A 491 9.70 -42.15 -16.88
C ILE A 491 9.87 -41.42 -18.22
N PRO A 492 8.85 -41.43 -19.11
CA PRO A 492 8.98 -40.80 -20.42
C PRO A 492 9.16 -39.29 -20.28
N ASP A 493 9.98 -38.73 -21.16
CA ASP A 493 10.21 -37.28 -21.24
C ASP A 493 8.91 -36.51 -21.34
N ILE A 494 8.90 -35.32 -20.73
CA ILE A 494 7.79 -34.37 -20.83
C ILE A 494 7.85 -33.71 -22.21
N SER A 495 6.76 -33.86 -22.97
CA SER A 495 6.62 -33.28 -24.29
C SER A 495 6.16 -31.82 -24.25
N LEU A 496 6.46 -31.06 -25.31
CA LEU A 496 5.95 -29.68 -25.48
C LEU A 496 4.43 -29.59 -25.42
N CYS A 497 3.73 -30.62 -25.96
CA CYS A 497 2.27 -30.70 -25.98
C CYS A 497 1.69 -30.78 -24.56
N GLU A 498 2.29 -31.59 -23.68
CA GLU A 498 1.86 -31.71 -22.28
C GLU A 498 2.03 -30.37 -21.52
N ILE A 499 3.15 -29.68 -21.73
CA ILE A 499 3.40 -28.38 -21.12
C ILE A 499 2.40 -27.34 -21.62
N GLU A 500 2.14 -27.31 -22.92
CA GLU A 500 1.17 -26.37 -23.52
C GLU A 500 -0.26 -26.62 -23.00
N MET A 501 -0.68 -27.90 -22.93
CA MET A 501 -1.98 -28.25 -22.36
C MET A 501 -2.09 -27.84 -20.89
N ALA A 502 -1.09 -28.12 -20.08
CA ALA A 502 -1.05 -27.75 -18.69
C ALA A 502 -1.04 -26.21 -18.52
N LEU A 503 -0.32 -25.48 -19.38
CA LEU A 503 -0.26 -24.03 -19.38
C LEU A 503 -1.63 -23.39 -19.72
N LYS A 504 -2.38 -23.97 -20.67
CA LYS A 504 -3.77 -23.56 -20.98
C LYS A 504 -4.71 -23.71 -19.77
N GLN A 505 -4.50 -24.73 -18.94
CA GLN A 505 -5.31 -24.97 -17.73
C GLN A 505 -5.01 -23.98 -16.60
N LEU A 506 -3.84 -23.33 -16.57
CA LEU A 506 -3.53 -22.33 -15.56
C LEU A 506 -4.44 -21.11 -15.69
N LYS A 507 -5.07 -20.73 -14.55
CA LYS A 507 -5.99 -19.59 -14.49
C LYS A 507 -5.22 -18.26 -14.49
N ASN A 508 -5.65 -17.33 -15.33
CA ASN A 508 -5.12 -15.97 -15.37
C ASN A 508 -5.53 -15.14 -14.13
N ASN A 509 -4.88 -14.01 -13.90
CA ASN A 509 -5.14 -13.09 -12.78
C ASN A 509 -4.92 -13.72 -11.39
N LYS A 510 -4.00 -14.67 -11.27
CA LYS A 510 -3.56 -15.23 -10.00
C LYS A 510 -2.27 -14.55 -9.54
N ALA A 511 -2.12 -14.42 -8.21
CA ALA A 511 -0.92 -13.84 -7.62
C ALA A 511 0.29 -14.76 -7.87
N PRO A 512 1.45 -14.20 -8.25
CA PRO A 512 2.68 -14.97 -8.42
C PRO A 512 3.27 -15.42 -7.08
N GLY A 513 4.21 -16.35 -7.12
CA GLY A 513 5.08 -16.72 -6.01
C GLY A 513 6.17 -15.66 -5.75
N GLU A 514 7.25 -16.09 -5.08
CA GLU A 514 8.40 -15.23 -4.78
C GLU A 514 9.11 -14.74 -6.05
N ASP A 515 9.16 -15.60 -7.07
CA ASP A 515 9.76 -15.32 -8.38
C ASP A 515 9.04 -14.22 -9.18
N GLY A 516 7.84 -13.82 -8.80
CA GLY A 516 7.07 -12.78 -9.47
C GLY A 516 6.54 -13.18 -10.87
N ILE A 517 6.76 -14.42 -11.32
CA ILE A 517 6.29 -14.92 -12.63
C ILE A 517 4.78 -15.18 -12.56
N THR A 518 4.03 -14.67 -13.53
CA THR A 518 2.60 -14.89 -13.65
C THR A 518 2.27 -15.86 -14.78
N SER A 519 1.08 -16.48 -14.73
CA SER A 519 0.62 -17.36 -15.82
C SER A 519 0.50 -16.62 -17.15
N GLU A 520 0.19 -15.34 -17.14
CA GLU A 520 0.11 -14.49 -18.33
C GLU A 520 1.48 -14.29 -18.99
N LEU A 521 2.54 -14.12 -18.18
CA LEU A 521 3.92 -14.02 -18.68
C LEU A 521 4.34 -15.30 -19.38
N LEU A 522 4.07 -16.46 -18.75
CA LEU A 522 4.40 -17.75 -19.33
C LEU A 522 3.63 -18.01 -20.64
N LYS A 523 2.33 -17.68 -20.66
CA LYS A 523 1.50 -17.82 -21.87
C LYS A 523 1.94 -16.90 -23.01
N ALA A 524 2.37 -15.68 -22.68
CA ALA A 524 2.80 -14.71 -23.67
C ALA A 524 4.16 -15.05 -24.30
N GLY A 525 5.02 -15.79 -23.58
CA GLY A 525 6.35 -16.15 -24.08
C GLY A 525 6.38 -17.22 -25.15
N GLY A 526 5.24 -17.91 -25.39
CA GLY A 526 5.08 -18.84 -26.53
C GLY A 526 6.10 -19.96 -26.59
N THR A 527 6.44 -20.38 -27.81
CA THR A 527 7.35 -21.51 -28.07
C THR A 527 8.73 -21.37 -27.41
N PRO A 528 9.38 -20.20 -27.36
CA PRO A 528 10.66 -20.07 -26.68
C PRO A 528 10.62 -20.48 -25.21
N ILE A 529 9.60 -20.03 -24.47
CA ILE A 529 9.43 -20.44 -23.05
C ILE A 529 9.12 -21.93 -22.93
N LEU A 530 8.27 -22.48 -23.82
CA LEU A 530 7.91 -23.91 -23.78
C LEU A 530 9.14 -24.81 -23.92
N LYS A 531 10.08 -24.49 -24.80
CA LYS A 531 11.32 -25.25 -25.00
C LYS A 531 12.20 -25.24 -23.74
N VAL A 532 12.41 -24.09 -23.13
CA VAL A 532 13.23 -23.98 -21.90
C VAL A 532 12.53 -24.68 -20.72
N LEU A 533 11.19 -24.57 -20.62
CA LEU A 533 10.43 -25.32 -19.62
C LEU A 533 10.52 -26.83 -19.84
N GLN A 534 10.53 -27.29 -21.08
CA GLN A 534 10.71 -28.70 -21.39
C GLN A 534 12.08 -29.19 -20.91
N THR A 535 13.15 -28.48 -21.25
CA THR A 535 14.49 -28.79 -20.76
C THR A 535 14.53 -28.82 -19.24
N LEU A 536 14.02 -27.78 -18.57
CA LEU A 536 14.00 -27.69 -17.10
C LEU A 536 13.22 -28.86 -16.47
N PHE A 537 12.05 -29.20 -17.01
CA PHE A 537 11.20 -30.24 -16.42
C PHE A 537 11.78 -31.64 -16.63
N ASN A 538 12.42 -31.88 -17.77
CA ASN A 538 13.10 -33.15 -18.01
C ASN A 538 14.39 -33.28 -17.19
N SER A 539 15.14 -32.16 -16.98
CA SER A 539 16.28 -32.18 -16.05
C SER A 539 15.82 -32.47 -14.61
N VAL A 540 14.69 -31.92 -14.16
CA VAL A 540 14.11 -32.23 -12.84
C VAL A 540 13.76 -33.72 -12.72
N LEU A 541 13.21 -34.35 -13.77
CA LEU A 541 12.91 -35.80 -13.76
C LEU A 541 14.19 -36.63 -13.75
N LEU A 542 15.21 -36.19 -14.50
CA LEU A 542 16.49 -36.90 -14.61
C LEU A 542 17.30 -36.84 -13.32
N GLU A 543 17.40 -35.64 -12.74
CA GLU A 543 18.16 -35.42 -11.50
C GLU A 543 17.41 -35.89 -10.25
N GLY A 544 16.10 -36.10 -10.32
CA GLY A 544 15.25 -36.48 -9.19
C GLY A 544 15.14 -35.37 -8.14
N SER A 545 15.58 -34.14 -8.47
CA SER A 545 15.60 -32.98 -7.58
C SER A 545 14.88 -31.79 -8.21
N THR A 546 14.20 -30.99 -7.38
CA THR A 546 13.52 -29.75 -7.83
C THR A 546 14.37 -28.53 -7.48
N PRO A 547 14.27 -27.44 -8.25
CA PRO A 547 14.94 -26.19 -7.89
C PRO A 547 14.62 -25.77 -6.46
N GLU A 548 15.63 -25.32 -5.70
CA GLU A 548 15.46 -24.86 -4.30
C GLU A 548 14.41 -23.73 -4.21
N ALA A 549 14.36 -22.87 -5.21
CA ALA A 549 13.39 -21.79 -5.30
C ALA A 549 11.92 -22.27 -5.28
N TRP A 550 11.62 -23.50 -5.68
CA TRP A 550 10.28 -24.05 -5.67
C TRP A 550 9.82 -24.49 -4.28
N SER A 551 10.73 -24.75 -3.36
CA SER A 551 10.43 -25.04 -1.95
C SER A 551 10.00 -23.80 -1.17
N ARG A 552 10.25 -22.59 -1.71
CA ARG A 552 9.92 -21.32 -1.07
C ARG A 552 8.53 -20.83 -1.50
N SER A 553 7.80 -20.25 -0.57
CA SER A 553 6.49 -19.67 -0.85
C SER A 553 6.28 -18.35 -0.13
N VAL A 554 5.47 -17.48 -0.71
CA VAL A 554 4.99 -16.28 -0.04
C VAL A 554 3.67 -16.61 0.68
N VAL A 555 3.69 -16.55 2.02
CA VAL A 555 2.48 -16.80 2.81
C VAL A 555 1.68 -15.50 2.95
N VAL A 556 0.41 -15.54 2.57
CA VAL A 556 -0.55 -14.44 2.71
C VAL A 556 -1.60 -14.83 3.73
N LEU A 557 -1.82 -13.96 4.71
CA LEU A 557 -2.78 -14.18 5.79
C LEU A 557 -4.15 -13.62 5.43
N PHE A 558 -5.18 -14.47 5.48
CA PHE A 558 -6.57 -14.08 5.24
C PHE A 558 -7.38 -14.18 6.53
N PHE A 559 -7.91 -13.05 6.98
CA PHE A 559 -8.81 -13.00 8.12
C PHE A 559 -10.09 -13.81 7.82
N LYS A 560 -10.50 -14.67 8.75
CA LYS A 560 -11.69 -15.54 8.61
C LYS A 560 -12.89 -14.98 9.36
N LYS A 561 -12.77 -14.82 10.68
CA LYS A 561 -13.79 -14.30 11.59
C LYS A 561 -13.21 -14.13 13.00
N GLY A 562 -13.91 -13.39 13.86
CA GLY A 562 -13.53 -13.20 15.26
C GLY A 562 -12.66 -11.95 15.46
N ASP A 563 -11.80 -11.95 16.46
CA ASP A 563 -10.88 -10.86 16.75
C ASP A 563 -9.75 -10.82 15.72
N ASN A 564 -9.60 -9.69 15.02
CA ASN A 564 -8.58 -9.49 13.98
C ASN A 564 -7.17 -9.29 14.54
N THR A 565 -7.01 -9.16 15.86
CA THR A 565 -5.71 -9.10 16.51
C THR A 565 -5.11 -10.47 16.81
N LEU A 566 -5.85 -11.55 16.63
CA LEU A 566 -5.43 -12.92 16.95
C LEU A 566 -5.06 -13.70 15.68
N LEU A 567 -3.82 -14.19 15.57
CA LEU A 567 -3.33 -14.95 14.40
C LEU A 567 -4.13 -16.23 14.14
N LYS A 568 -4.65 -16.90 15.15
CA LYS A 568 -5.51 -18.09 15.01
C LYS A 568 -6.78 -17.86 14.19
N ASN A 569 -7.19 -16.61 14.04
CA ASN A 569 -8.35 -16.21 13.23
C ASN A 569 -8.01 -15.94 11.75
N TYR A 570 -6.74 -16.13 11.37
CA TYR A 570 -6.26 -16.01 9.99
C TYR A 570 -5.99 -17.36 9.36
N ARG A 571 -6.19 -17.44 8.04
CA ARG A 571 -5.80 -18.59 7.23
C ARG A 571 -4.54 -18.25 6.45
N PRO A 572 -3.44 -18.98 6.62
CA PRO A 572 -2.28 -18.84 5.77
C PRO A 572 -2.57 -19.47 4.39
N ILE A 573 -2.26 -18.73 3.33
CA ILE A 573 -2.31 -19.23 1.95
C ILE A 573 -0.94 -19.06 1.34
N SER A 574 -0.31 -20.17 0.95
CA SER A 574 0.99 -20.19 0.30
C SER A 574 0.86 -19.88 -1.20
N LEU A 575 1.59 -18.86 -1.65
CA LEU A 575 1.73 -18.50 -3.05
C LEU A 575 3.03 -19.10 -3.58
N LEU A 576 2.91 -20.21 -4.31
CA LEU A 576 4.02 -20.91 -4.95
C LEU A 576 4.30 -20.34 -6.35
N SER A 577 5.52 -20.58 -6.88
CA SER A 577 5.89 -20.28 -8.26
C SER A 577 4.87 -20.82 -9.28
N HIS A 578 4.58 -20.07 -10.32
CA HIS A 578 3.74 -20.56 -11.42
C HIS A 578 4.48 -21.58 -12.30
N ILE A 579 5.81 -21.55 -12.33
CA ILE A 579 6.62 -22.58 -13.00
C ILE A 579 6.44 -23.91 -12.26
N TYR A 580 6.57 -23.91 -10.93
CA TYR A 580 6.30 -25.10 -10.12
C TYR A 580 4.87 -25.60 -10.26
N LYS A 581 3.87 -24.70 -10.25
CA LYS A 581 2.47 -25.08 -10.47
C LYS A 581 2.24 -25.70 -11.85
N LEU A 582 2.97 -25.24 -12.86
CA LEU A 582 2.91 -25.80 -14.21
C LEU A 582 3.50 -27.20 -14.25
N PHE A 583 4.68 -27.41 -13.66
CA PHE A 583 5.29 -28.73 -13.50
C PHE A 583 4.35 -29.69 -12.77
N SER A 584 3.87 -29.28 -11.58
CA SER A 584 2.91 -30.09 -10.81
C SER A 584 1.64 -30.42 -11.60
N ARG A 585 1.18 -29.52 -12.47
CA ARG A 585 0.01 -29.77 -13.33
C ARG A 585 0.30 -30.81 -14.40
N VAL A 586 1.50 -30.80 -15.02
CA VAL A 586 1.91 -31.82 -15.99
C VAL A 586 1.92 -33.20 -15.31
N ILE A 587 2.58 -33.28 -14.13
CA ILE A 587 2.63 -34.57 -13.38
C ILE A 587 1.23 -34.99 -12.95
N THR A 588 0.39 -34.06 -12.45
CA THR A 588 -1.00 -34.40 -12.09
C THR A 588 -1.80 -34.93 -13.28
N ASN A 589 -1.67 -34.33 -14.48
CA ASN A 589 -2.36 -34.77 -15.66
C ASN A 589 -1.94 -36.22 -16.08
N ARG A 590 -0.65 -36.57 -15.92
CA ARG A 590 -0.15 -37.92 -16.15
C ARG A 590 -0.73 -38.96 -15.18
N LEU A 591 -0.93 -38.58 -13.93
CA LEU A 591 -1.37 -39.45 -12.84
C LEU A 591 -2.89 -39.44 -12.62
N GLU A 592 -3.65 -38.47 -13.19
CA GLU A 592 -5.07 -38.23 -12.90
C GLU A 592 -5.92 -39.54 -13.07
N HIS A 593 -5.71 -40.27 -14.15
CA HIS A 593 -6.47 -41.51 -14.41
C HIS A 593 -6.15 -42.60 -13.39
N ARG A 594 -4.87 -42.78 -13.05
CA ARG A 594 -4.47 -43.78 -12.07
C ARG A 594 -4.99 -43.47 -10.67
N PHE A 595 -4.99 -42.21 -10.27
CA PHE A 595 -5.52 -41.80 -8.96
C PHE A 595 -7.03 -41.97 -8.85
N ASP A 596 -7.79 -41.78 -9.93
CA ASP A 596 -9.24 -41.98 -9.93
C ASP A 596 -9.64 -43.42 -9.62
N ASP A 597 -8.82 -44.40 -10.05
CA ASP A 597 -9.05 -45.82 -9.80
C ASP A 597 -8.84 -46.22 -8.32
N PHE A 598 -7.97 -45.50 -7.61
CA PHE A 598 -7.65 -45.76 -6.19
C PHE A 598 -8.47 -44.92 -5.19
N GLN A 599 -9.20 -43.93 -5.66
CA GLN A 599 -9.97 -43.07 -4.74
C GLN A 599 -11.29 -43.76 -4.36
N PRO A 600 -11.61 -43.84 -3.03
CA PRO A 600 -12.90 -44.35 -2.58
C PRO A 600 -14.06 -43.55 -3.19
N PRO A 601 -15.18 -44.21 -3.55
CA PRO A 601 -16.36 -43.54 -4.13
C PRO A 601 -16.90 -42.42 -3.24
N GLU A 602 -16.70 -42.54 -1.92
CA GLU A 602 -17.15 -41.55 -0.92
C GLU A 602 -16.28 -40.31 -0.88
N GLN A 603 -15.09 -40.29 -1.48
CA GLN A 603 -14.20 -39.16 -1.50
C GLN A 603 -14.64 -38.14 -2.55
N ALA A 604 -15.38 -37.11 -2.11
CA ALA A 604 -15.79 -36.01 -2.98
C ALA A 604 -14.85 -34.79 -2.89
N GLY A 605 -14.09 -34.65 -1.81
CA GLY A 605 -13.17 -33.54 -1.64
C GLY A 605 -11.98 -33.63 -2.58
N PHE A 606 -11.68 -32.52 -3.29
CA PHE A 606 -10.56 -32.39 -4.24
C PHE A 606 -10.62 -33.29 -5.48
N ARG A 607 -11.71 -33.97 -5.71
CA ARG A 607 -11.95 -34.84 -6.88
C ARG A 607 -12.65 -34.05 -7.98
N LYS A 608 -12.21 -34.24 -9.24
CA LYS A 608 -12.78 -33.58 -10.40
C LYS A 608 -14.20 -34.09 -10.69
N GLY A 609 -15.15 -33.18 -10.86
CA GLY A 609 -16.55 -33.53 -11.12
C GLY A 609 -17.36 -33.91 -9.87
N PHE A 610 -16.75 -33.96 -8.69
CA PHE A 610 -17.42 -34.24 -7.41
C PHE A 610 -17.56 -32.99 -6.56
N SER A 611 -18.61 -32.96 -5.74
CA SER A 611 -18.87 -31.85 -4.81
C SER A 611 -19.25 -32.37 -3.42
N THR A 612 -18.64 -31.84 -2.39
CA THR A 612 -19.05 -32.09 -1.00
C THR A 612 -20.47 -31.58 -0.72
N ILE A 613 -21.00 -30.68 -1.54
CA ILE A 613 -22.38 -30.18 -1.44
C ILE A 613 -23.36 -31.32 -1.81
N ASP A 614 -23.02 -32.16 -2.79
CA ASP A 614 -23.84 -33.27 -3.19
C ASP A 614 -23.97 -34.32 -2.06
N HIS A 615 -22.87 -34.58 -1.34
CA HIS A 615 -22.88 -35.42 -0.14
C HIS A 615 -23.74 -34.84 0.98
N ILE A 616 -23.60 -33.54 1.26
CA ILE A 616 -24.44 -32.82 2.26
C ILE A 616 -25.91 -32.93 1.87
N HIS A 617 -26.23 -32.74 0.59
CA HIS A 617 -27.60 -32.83 0.08
C HIS A 617 -28.17 -34.25 0.17
N THR A 618 -27.37 -35.25 -0.15
CA THR A 618 -27.75 -36.68 -0.03
C THR A 618 -28.05 -37.04 1.43
N LEU A 619 -27.15 -36.68 2.36
CA LEU A 619 -27.37 -36.88 3.79
C LEU A 619 -28.62 -36.12 4.26
N GLY A 620 -28.81 -34.87 3.81
CA GLY A 620 -29.98 -34.06 4.16
C GLY A 620 -31.30 -34.67 3.67
N LYS A 621 -31.30 -35.35 2.50
CA LYS A 621 -32.47 -36.09 1.99
C LYS A 621 -32.70 -37.37 2.78
N SER A 622 -31.64 -38.11 3.11
CA SER A 622 -31.74 -39.35 3.89
C SER A 622 -32.29 -39.10 5.29
N TYR A 623 -31.93 -37.98 5.91
CA TYR A 623 -32.48 -37.57 7.22
C TYR A 623 -33.94 -37.15 7.18
N LYS A 624 -34.47 -36.70 6.02
CA LYS A 624 -35.87 -36.26 5.87
C LYS A 624 -36.84 -37.37 5.48
N LYS A 625 -36.37 -38.59 5.19
CA LYS A 625 -37.26 -39.72 5.01
C LYS A 625 -37.81 -40.21 6.35
N PRO A 626 -39.15 -40.40 6.51
CA PRO A 626 -39.70 -40.95 7.75
C PRO A 626 -39.14 -42.36 8.02
N ARG A 627 -38.85 -42.64 9.29
CA ARG A 627 -38.26 -43.87 9.82
C ARG A 627 -39.17 -45.10 9.61
N SER A 628 -39.32 -45.57 8.38
CA SER A 628 -39.99 -46.84 8.12
C SER A 628 -39.07 -47.92 7.56
N ILE A 629 -37.75 -47.65 7.45
CA ILE A 629 -36.78 -48.65 7.03
C ILE A 629 -35.64 -48.65 8.05
N THR A 630 -35.60 -49.68 8.88
CA THR A 630 -34.50 -50.00 9.77
C THR A 630 -33.29 -50.45 8.93
N CYS A 631 -32.48 -49.54 8.47
CA CYS A 631 -31.13 -49.85 8.01
C CYS A 631 -30.19 -49.78 9.20
N ARG A 632 -29.72 -50.94 9.66
CA ARG A 632 -28.57 -51.06 10.53
C ARG A 632 -27.35 -50.64 9.68
N PHE A 633 -26.75 -49.51 10.01
CA PHE A 633 -25.40 -49.21 9.57
C PHE A 633 -24.44 -49.90 10.54
N ALA A 634 -23.64 -50.81 10.01
CA ALA A 634 -22.51 -51.43 10.70
C ALA A 634 -21.30 -50.49 10.61
#